data_3196cedaab494ad4a01d3b84185e574b
#
_entry.id   3196cedaab494ad4a01d3b84185e574b
#
_cell.length_a   1.000
_cell.length_b   1.000
_cell.length_c   1.000
_cell.angle_alpha   90.00
_cell.angle_beta   90.00
_cell.angle_gamma   90.00
#
_symmetry.space_group_name_H-M   'P 1'
#
loop_
_entity.id
_entity.type
_entity.pdbx_description
1 polymer ?
#
loop_
_entity_poly.entity_id
_entity_poly.type
_entity_poly.pdbx_seq_one_letter_code
_entity_poly.pdbx_strand_id
1 'polypeptide(L)'
;SANNQEFHRHDLDSIVSERALREIYLKGFEHAVKRGQAYAIMTTYGAVNGLWTAGLYDQNTRILRDEWGFDGVVMTDWWAKINTEETEANRQQTATMVRSQNDLYMVVGEPGANPFEDDTLSSLADGTLTRAELLRSAANICQFILRSPVMERTLGQEVTVDVTGLPEETDELNEQ
;
A
#
# COMPACT_ATOMS: atom_id res chain seq x y z
N SER A 1 7.56 -6.95 8.21
CA SER A 1 8.82 -7.35 8.86
C SER A 1 8.80 -7.03 10.35
N ALA A 2 9.65 -7.73 11.14
CA ALA A 2 9.75 -7.54 12.58
C ALA A 2 8.40 -7.66 13.35
N ASN A 3 7.50 -8.49 12.88
CA ASN A 3 6.16 -8.70 13.44
C ASN A 3 6.03 -10.14 13.96
N ASN A 4 6.81 -10.48 14.98
CA ASN A 4 6.94 -11.85 15.48
C ASN A 4 6.04 -12.15 16.68
N GLN A 5 5.29 -11.15 17.16
CA GLN A 5 4.44 -11.24 18.33
C GLN A 5 2.97 -11.17 17.94
N GLU A 6 2.15 -12.12 18.43
CA GLU A 6 0.70 -12.10 18.21
C GLU A 6 -0.04 -11.30 19.31
N PHE A 7 0.46 -11.32 20.54
CA PHE A 7 -0.12 -10.53 21.63
C PHE A 7 0.03 -9.03 21.37
N HIS A 8 -1.07 -8.28 21.36
CA HIS A 8 -1.12 -6.87 20.99
C HIS A 8 -0.53 -6.54 19.60
N ARG A 9 -0.66 -7.43 18.63
CA ARG A 9 -0.06 -7.29 17.28
C ARG A 9 -0.44 -6.00 16.54
N HIS A 10 -1.58 -5.39 16.89
CA HIS A 10 -2.02 -4.11 16.30
C HIS A 10 -1.32 -2.89 16.90
N ASP A 11 -0.67 -3.04 18.04
CA ASP A 11 -0.06 -1.94 18.81
C ASP A 11 1.42 -2.21 19.12
N LEU A 12 2.00 -3.23 18.48
CA LEU A 12 3.41 -3.58 18.64
C LEU A 12 4.29 -2.55 17.95
N ASP A 13 5.29 -2.04 18.67
CA ASP A 13 6.42 -1.32 18.10
C ASP A 13 7.71 -2.12 18.29
N SER A 14 8.34 -2.49 17.20
CA SER A 14 9.58 -3.26 17.20
C SER A 14 10.78 -2.32 17.14
N ILE A 15 11.47 -2.16 18.26
CA ILE A 15 12.69 -1.35 18.33
C ILE A 15 13.87 -2.17 17.80
N VAL A 16 14.34 -1.83 16.63
CA VAL A 16 15.33 -2.60 15.88
C VAL A 16 16.40 -1.68 15.30
N SER A 17 17.69 -2.05 15.44
CA SER A 17 18.76 -1.33 14.74
C SER A 17 18.62 -1.52 13.21
N GLU A 18 19.05 -0.54 12.44
CA GLU A 18 19.01 -0.64 10.97
C GLU A 18 19.79 -1.87 10.46
N ARG A 19 20.91 -2.17 11.09
CA ARG A 19 21.70 -3.36 10.75
C ARG A 19 20.89 -4.64 10.95
N ALA A 20 20.26 -4.82 12.10
CA ALA A 20 19.44 -5.99 12.38
C ALA A 20 18.21 -6.05 11.46
N LEU A 21 17.58 -4.91 11.19
CA LEU A 21 16.48 -4.82 10.25
C LEU A 21 16.89 -5.34 8.87
N ARG A 22 18.00 -4.88 8.32
CA ARG A 22 18.49 -5.26 6.98
C ARG A 22 19.06 -6.67 6.90
N GLU A 23 19.85 -7.08 7.89
CA GLU A 23 20.58 -8.36 7.83
C GLU A 23 19.71 -9.54 8.29
N ILE A 24 18.68 -9.31 9.10
CA ILE A 24 17.85 -10.37 9.68
C ILE A 24 16.40 -10.26 9.19
N TYR A 25 15.69 -9.20 9.57
CA TYR A 25 14.24 -9.12 9.41
C TYR A 25 13.78 -8.88 7.96
N LEU A 26 14.54 -8.12 7.19
CA LEU A 26 14.26 -7.85 5.78
C LEU A 26 14.92 -8.83 4.81
N LYS A 27 15.86 -9.64 5.27
CA LYS A 27 16.67 -10.50 4.38
C LYS A 27 15.84 -11.50 3.57
N GLY A 28 14.83 -12.11 4.17
CA GLY A 28 13.89 -12.99 3.47
C GLY A 28 13.12 -12.29 2.37
N PHE A 29 12.67 -11.06 2.65
CA PHE A 29 11.95 -10.23 1.67
C PHE A 29 12.87 -9.79 0.52
N GLU A 30 14.11 -9.40 0.82
CA GLU A 30 15.10 -9.09 -0.21
C GLU A 30 15.28 -10.26 -1.18
N HIS A 31 15.40 -11.48 -0.66
CA HIS A 31 15.50 -12.66 -1.50
C HIS A 31 14.24 -12.93 -2.32
N ALA A 32 13.07 -12.76 -1.71
CA ALA A 32 11.80 -12.93 -2.41
C ALA A 32 11.66 -11.94 -3.58
N VAL A 33 12.06 -10.69 -3.38
CA VAL A 33 12.01 -9.65 -4.43
C VAL A 33 13.09 -9.88 -5.48
N LYS A 34 14.38 -9.91 -5.08
CA LYS A 34 15.51 -9.91 -6.02
C LYS A 34 15.72 -11.25 -6.74
N ARG A 35 15.35 -12.37 -6.13
CA ARG A 35 15.57 -13.70 -6.67
C ARG A 35 14.28 -14.42 -7.01
N GLY A 36 13.25 -14.25 -6.17
CA GLY A 36 11.95 -14.89 -6.34
C GLY A 36 11.00 -14.12 -7.24
N GLN A 37 11.35 -12.90 -7.65
CA GLN A 37 10.52 -12.03 -8.49
C GLN A 37 9.12 -11.82 -7.90
N ALA A 38 9.03 -11.76 -6.55
CA ALA A 38 7.78 -11.41 -5.89
C ALA A 38 7.35 -10.00 -6.29
N TYR A 39 6.09 -9.83 -6.64
CA TYR A 39 5.53 -8.54 -7.06
C TYR A 39 4.22 -8.18 -6.35
N ALA A 40 3.98 -8.78 -5.18
CA ALA A 40 2.97 -8.36 -4.21
C ALA A 40 3.56 -8.48 -2.81
N ILE A 41 3.44 -7.44 -2.01
CA ILE A 41 3.91 -7.41 -0.61
C ILE A 41 2.85 -6.77 0.26
N MET A 42 2.66 -7.31 1.46
CA MET A 42 1.79 -6.76 2.48
C MET A 42 2.62 -6.17 3.62
N THR A 43 2.27 -4.97 4.07
CA THR A 43 2.82 -4.38 5.30
C THR A 43 2.13 -4.99 6.52
N THR A 44 2.70 -4.77 7.71
CA THR A 44 2.18 -5.38 8.95
C THR A 44 1.27 -4.43 9.71
N TYR A 45 0.63 -4.93 10.77
CA TYR A 45 -0.11 -4.09 11.72
C TYR A 45 0.80 -3.21 12.58
N GLY A 46 2.02 -3.64 12.84
CA GLY A 46 2.90 -3.02 13.82
C GLY A 46 3.75 -1.90 13.26
N ALA A 47 4.42 -1.24 14.19
CA ALA A 47 5.43 -0.23 13.92
C ALA A 47 6.84 -0.82 13.94
N VAL A 48 7.76 -0.12 13.33
CA VAL A 48 9.21 -0.29 13.46
C VAL A 48 9.80 1.05 13.84
N ASN A 49 10.42 1.11 15.02
CA ASN A 49 11.03 2.33 15.57
C ASN A 49 10.06 3.53 15.60
N GLY A 50 8.83 3.29 16.04
CA GLY A 50 7.82 4.32 16.21
C GLY A 50 6.95 4.62 14.99
N LEU A 51 7.27 4.08 13.81
CA LEU A 51 6.51 4.32 12.58
C LEU A 51 5.80 3.06 12.10
N TRP A 52 4.49 3.16 11.91
CA TRP A 52 3.67 2.08 11.40
C TRP A 52 4.03 1.74 9.97
N THR A 53 4.27 0.46 9.73
CA THR A 53 4.83 -0.03 8.46
C THR A 53 3.96 0.30 7.24
N ALA A 54 2.66 0.50 7.42
CA ALA A 54 1.76 0.94 6.35
C ALA A 54 2.12 2.32 5.77
N GLY A 55 2.70 3.22 6.59
CA GLY A 55 3.15 4.55 6.20
C GLY A 55 4.67 4.75 6.22
N LEU A 56 5.45 3.69 6.45
CA LEU A 56 6.89 3.78 6.65
C LEU A 56 7.64 3.97 5.32
N TYR A 57 7.92 5.22 4.98
CA TYR A 57 8.56 5.63 3.72
C TYR A 57 9.91 4.94 3.48
N ASP A 58 10.78 4.90 4.49
CA ASP A 58 12.12 4.32 4.34
C ASP A 58 12.05 2.84 3.97
N GLN A 59 11.13 2.09 4.56
CA GLN A 59 10.99 0.67 4.27
C GLN A 59 10.29 0.42 2.94
N ASN A 60 9.18 1.11 2.66
CA ASN A 60 8.34 0.86 1.49
C ASN A 60 8.91 1.51 0.21
N THR A 61 9.51 2.69 0.33
CA THR A 61 10.08 3.41 -0.82
C THR A 61 11.57 3.14 -0.95
N ARG A 62 12.39 3.61 0.01
CA ARG A 62 13.85 3.55 -0.14
C ARG A 62 14.39 2.13 -0.23
N ILE A 63 14.01 1.27 0.71
CA ILE A 63 14.55 -0.09 0.75
C ILE A 63 13.88 -0.97 -0.31
N LEU A 64 12.55 -1.05 -0.28
CA LEU A 64 11.83 -1.97 -1.14
C LEU A 64 11.89 -1.58 -2.62
N ARG A 65 11.55 -0.32 -2.95
CA ARG A 65 11.47 0.10 -4.35
C ARG A 65 12.80 0.58 -4.91
N ASP A 66 13.49 1.49 -4.21
CA ASP A 66 14.71 2.11 -4.77
C ASP A 66 15.92 1.16 -4.70
N GLU A 67 16.16 0.50 -3.56
CA GLU A 67 17.34 -0.37 -3.40
C GLU A 67 17.12 -1.78 -3.99
N TRP A 68 15.91 -2.34 -3.85
CA TRP A 68 15.64 -3.69 -4.34
C TRP A 68 15.00 -3.74 -5.72
N GLY A 69 14.54 -2.61 -6.24
CA GLY A 69 13.92 -2.52 -7.55
C GLY A 69 12.52 -3.15 -7.62
N PHE A 70 11.78 -3.19 -6.50
CA PHE A 70 10.43 -3.72 -6.47
C PHE A 70 9.47 -2.82 -7.26
N ASP A 71 8.84 -3.39 -8.26
CA ASP A 71 7.89 -2.71 -9.16
C ASP A 71 6.45 -3.26 -9.06
N GLY A 72 6.19 -4.06 -8.03
CA GLY A 72 4.89 -4.65 -7.78
C GLY A 72 3.97 -3.79 -6.89
N VAL A 73 2.87 -4.39 -6.44
CA VAL A 73 1.89 -3.77 -5.55
C VAL A 73 2.26 -3.98 -4.08
N VAL A 74 2.11 -2.93 -3.30
CA VAL A 74 2.17 -2.99 -1.84
C VAL A 74 0.76 -2.75 -1.29
N MET A 75 0.31 -3.59 -0.37
CA MET A 75 -0.95 -3.44 0.33
C MET A 75 -0.75 -3.36 1.84
N THR A 76 -1.70 -2.77 2.54
CA THR A 76 -1.70 -2.81 4.00
C THR A 76 -2.21 -4.16 4.51
N ASP A 77 -1.94 -4.46 5.78
CA ASP A 77 -2.75 -5.43 6.51
C ASP A 77 -4.15 -4.84 6.76
N TRP A 78 -5.14 -5.69 7.15
CA TRP A 78 -6.54 -5.28 7.33
C TRP A 78 -6.68 -4.24 8.44
N TRP A 79 -7.21 -3.07 8.10
CA TRP A 79 -7.41 -1.96 9.03
C TRP A 79 -6.14 -1.49 9.75
N ALA A 80 -4.99 -1.58 9.09
CA ALA A 80 -3.72 -1.14 9.65
C ALA A 80 -3.74 0.35 10.00
N LYS A 81 -3.10 0.68 11.11
CA LYS A 81 -2.87 2.07 11.50
C LYS A 81 -1.71 2.67 10.70
N ILE A 82 -1.72 3.97 10.61
CA ILE A 82 -0.70 4.77 9.92
C ILE A 82 -0.39 5.96 10.81
N ASN A 83 0.86 6.40 10.82
CA ASN A 83 1.28 7.64 11.48
C ASN A 83 2.45 8.30 10.75
N THR A 84 2.77 9.50 11.21
CA THR A 84 4.05 10.18 10.98
C THR A 84 4.79 10.31 12.31
N GLU A 85 5.98 10.89 12.32
CA GLU A 85 6.72 11.19 13.57
C GLU A 85 5.97 12.19 14.48
N GLU A 86 5.06 12.97 13.88
CA GLU A 86 4.33 14.05 14.56
C GLU A 86 2.89 13.67 14.97
N THR A 87 2.41 12.51 14.58
CA THR A 87 1.00 12.13 14.74
C THR A 87 0.82 10.79 15.45
N GLU A 88 -0.28 10.67 16.17
CA GLU A 88 -0.75 9.39 16.71
C GLU A 88 -1.26 8.47 15.61
N ALA A 89 -1.00 7.18 15.76
CA ALA A 89 -1.37 6.19 14.76
C ALA A 89 -2.89 5.98 14.69
N ASN A 90 -3.45 6.14 13.51
CA ASN A 90 -4.85 5.95 13.21
C ASN A 90 -5.06 5.39 11.79
N ARG A 91 -6.32 5.22 11.37
CA ARG A 91 -6.70 4.67 10.05
C ARG A 91 -7.00 5.75 9.00
N GLN A 92 -6.88 7.00 9.37
CA GLN A 92 -7.28 8.14 8.55
C GLN A 92 -6.15 8.65 7.67
N GLN A 93 -4.87 8.40 8.04
CA GLN A 93 -3.68 8.98 7.41
C GLN A 93 -3.29 8.28 6.09
N THR A 94 -4.25 8.10 5.19
CA THR A 94 -4.04 7.42 3.91
C THR A 94 -3.13 8.20 2.96
N ALA A 95 -3.08 9.52 3.07
CA ALA A 95 -2.11 10.33 2.33
C ALA A 95 -0.65 9.93 2.65
N THR A 96 -0.34 9.68 3.93
CA THR A 96 0.98 9.18 4.35
C THR A 96 1.27 7.79 3.76
N MET A 97 0.28 6.91 3.74
CA MET A 97 0.37 5.59 3.11
C MET A 97 0.70 5.70 1.61
N VAL A 98 -0.06 6.48 0.87
CA VAL A 98 0.15 6.69 -0.58
C VAL A 98 1.53 7.30 -0.85
N ARG A 99 1.95 8.26 -0.06
CA ARG A 99 3.28 8.87 -0.15
C ARG A 99 4.39 7.86 0.08
N SER A 100 4.23 6.96 1.03
CA SER A 100 5.19 5.88 1.29
C SER A 100 5.20 4.79 0.23
N GLN A 101 4.41 4.92 -0.84
CA GLN A 101 4.25 3.95 -1.93
C GLN A 101 3.66 2.60 -1.49
N ASN A 102 2.81 2.63 -0.49
CA ASN A 102 1.87 1.57 -0.20
C ASN A 102 0.60 1.87 -1.02
N ASP A 103 0.24 0.98 -1.93
CA ASP A 103 -0.67 1.29 -3.04
C ASP A 103 -2.13 1.02 -2.71
N LEU A 104 -2.41 0.12 -1.76
CA LEU A 104 -3.76 -0.38 -1.52
C LEU A 104 -4.04 -0.53 -0.03
N TYR A 105 -5.06 0.19 0.46
CA TYR A 105 -5.55 0.03 1.83
C TYR A 105 -6.52 -1.15 1.94
N MET A 106 -6.26 -2.06 2.85
CA MET A 106 -7.11 -3.21 3.16
C MET A 106 -7.83 -2.97 4.50
N VAL A 107 -9.10 -3.10 4.64
CA VAL A 107 -10.19 -3.22 3.67
C VAL A 107 -11.26 -2.22 4.05
N VAL A 108 -11.99 -1.69 3.07
CA VAL A 108 -13.13 -0.80 3.28
C VAL A 108 -14.39 -1.54 2.86
N GLY A 109 -15.33 -1.73 3.78
CA GLY A 109 -16.58 -2.47 3.51
C GLY A 109 -17.53 -1.74 2.56
N GLU A 110 -17.51 -0.41 2.62
CA GLU A 110 -18.35 0.48 1.79
C GLU A 110 -17.44 1.57 1.19
N PRO A 111 -16.76 1.31 0.06
CA PRO A 111 -15.75 2.22 -0.48
C PRO A 111 -16.30 3.61 -0.86
N GLY A 112 -17.58 3.72 -1.20
CA GLY A 112 -18.21 5.01 -1.50
C GLY A 112 -18.58 5.87 -0.29
N ALA A 113 -18.50 5.34 0.93
CA ALA A 113 -18.95 6.01 2.15
C ALA A 113 -17.83 6.60 3.01
N ASN A 114 -16.55 6.38 2.65
CA ASN A 114 -15.37 6.76 3.44
C ASN A 114 -15.54 6.51 4.97
N PRO A 115 -15.80 5.26 5.41
CA PRO A 115 -16.20 4.97 6.79
C PRO A 115 -15.08 5.23 7.82
N PHE A 116 -13.84 5.44 7.38
CA PHE A 116 -12.72 5.79 8.25
C PHE A 116 -12.40 7.29 8.25
N GLU A 117 -13.15 8.10 7.48
CA GLU A 117 -12.86 9.52 7.35
C GLU A 117 -11.41 9.76 6.94
N ASP A 118 -10.91 8.97 5.94
CA ASP A 118 -9.54 9.09 5.46
C ASP A 118 -9.25 10.47 4.86
N ASP A 119 -7.98 10.86 4.93
CA ASP A 119 -7.52 12.19 4.58
C ASP A 119 -7.14 12.36 3.10
N THR A 120 -7.44 11.40 2.23
CA THR A 120 -6.98 11.41 0.83
C THR A 120 -7.48 12.66 0.08
N LEU A 121 -8.79 12.93 0.15
CA LEU A 121 -9.38 14.05 -0.58
C LEU A 121 -8.97 15.41 0.02
N SER A 122 -8.95 15.53 1.34
CA SER A 122 -8.50 16.76 2.01
C SER A 122 -7.03 17.06 1.71
N SER A 123 -6.19 16.04 1.72
CA SER A 123 -4.76 16.17 1.41
C SER A 123 -4.47 16.50 -0.06
N LEU A 124 -5.33 16.06 -0.97
CA LEU A 124 -5.29 16.51 -2.37
C LEU A 124 -5.68 17.98 -2.49
N ALA A 125 -6.71 18.40 -1.76
CA ALA A 125 -7.22 19.77 -1.83
C ALA A 125 -6.23 20.80 -1.25
N ASP A 126 -5.51 20.44 -0.19
CA ASP A 126 -4.49 21.30 0.43
C ASP A 126 -3.08 21.14 -0.17
N GLY A 127 -2.88 20.16 -1.05
CA GLY A 127 -1.61 19.92 -1.73
C GLY A 127 -0.60 19.10 -0.93
N THR A 128 -0.95 18.58 0.23
CA THR A 128 -0.09 17.67 1.01
C THR A 128 0.04 16.30 0.38
N LEU A 129 -0.93 15.87 -0.42
CA LEU A 129 -0.87 14.74 -1.33
C LEU A 129 -1.02 15.24 -2.77
N THR A 130 -0.24 14.69 -3.69
CA THR A 130 -0.32 15.07 -5.10
C THR A 130 -1.09 14.04 -5.94
N ARG A 131 -1.75 14.51 -7.01
CA ARG A 131 -2.36 13.62 -7.99
C ARG A 131 -1.34 12.62 -8.57
N ALA A 132 -0.08 13.02 -8.75
CA ALA A 132 0.96 12.14 -9.26
C ALA A 132 1.25 10.95 -8.34
N GLU A 133 1.20 11.15 -7.03
CA GLU A 133 1.36 10.07 -6.05
C GLU A 133 0.21 9.06 -6.13
N LEU A 134 -1.03 9.52 -6.28
CA LEU A 134 -2.18 8.63 -6.49
C LEU A 134 -2.12 7.88 -7.83
N LEU A 135 -1.76 8.57 -8.92
CA LEU A 135 -1.61 7.94 -10.22
C LEU A 135 -0.51 6.88 -10.23
N ARG A 136 0.57 7.07 -9.46
CA ARG A 136 1.61 6.07 -9.28
C ARG A 136 1.04 4.80 -8.62
N SER A 137 0.28 4.92 -7.54
CA SER A 137 -0.36 3.77 -6.88
C SER A 137 -1.35 3.07 -7.81
N ALA A 138 -2.18 3.81 -8.53
CA ALA A 138 -3.07 3.25 -9.54
C ALA A 138 -2.31 2.51 -10.66
N ALA A 139 -1.20 3.07 -11.14
CA ALA A 139 -0.35 2.42 -12.13
C ALA A 139 0.27 1.11 -11.62
N ASN A 140 0.74 1.07 -10.37
CA ASN A 140 1.26 -0.15 -9.76
C ASN A 140 0.20 -1.25 -9.68
N ILE A 141 -1.02 -0.91 -9.30
CA ILE A 141 -2.16 -1.84 -9.26
C ILE A 141 -2.49 -2.35 -10.66
N CYS A 142 -2.59 -1.46 -11.66
CA CYS A 142 -2.85 -1.84 -13.04
C CYS A 142 -1.76 -2.75 -13.61
N GLN A 143 -0.49 -2.45 -13.35
CA GLN A 143 0.63 -3.30 -13.78
C GLN A 143 0.58 -4.68 -13.13
N PHE A 144 0.23 -4.77 -11.85
CA PHE A 144 0.05 -6.03 -11.16
C PHE A 144 -1.05 -6.88 -11.83
N ILE A 145 -2.19 -6.28 -12.16
CA ILE A 145 -3.29 -6.96 -12.86
C ILE A 145 -2.82 -7.46 -14.23
N LEU A 146 -2.15 -6.60 -15.01
CA LEU A 146 -1.66 -6.96 -16.34
C LEU A 146 -0.65 -8.12 -16.35
N ARG A 147 0.16 -8.23 -15.29
CA ARG A 147 1.12 -9.35 -15.11
C ARG A 147 0.48 -10.62 -14.52
N SER A 148 -0.79 -10.57 -14.15
CA SER A 148 -1.44 -11.73 -13.53
C SER A 148 -1.67 -12.85 -14.55
N PRO A 149 -1.62 -14.14 -14.13
CA PRO A 149 -1.91 -15.27 -15.02
C PRO A 149 -3.32 -15.26 -15.62
N VAL A 150 -4.23 -14.50 -15.03
CA VAL A 150 -5.58 -14.32 -15.60
C VAL A 150 -5.48 -13.58 -16.93
N MET A 151 -4.65 -12.53 -16.99
CA MET A 151 -4.43 -11.79 -18.24
C MET A 151 -3.68 -12.64 -19.26
N GLU A 152 -2.64 -13.38 -18.85
CA GLU A 152 -1.90 -14.27 -19.76
C GLU A 152 -2.80 -15.36 -20.36
N ARG A 153 -3.66 -15.99 -19.57
CA ARG A 153 -4.61 -17.00 -20.05
C ARG A 153 -5.66 -16.42 -20.98
N THR A 154 -5.97 -15.17 -20.79
CA THR A 154 -7.00 -14.47 -21.55
C THR A 154 -6.44 -13.79 -22.80
N LEU A 155 -5.13 -13.59 -22.91
CA LEU A 155 -4.47 -13.05 -24.11
C LEU A 155 -4.60 -13.97 -25.35
N GLY A 156 -4.96 -15.23 -25.16
CA GLY A 156 -5.35 -16.13 -26.25
C GLY A 156 -6.82 -16.07 -26.62
N GLN A 157 -7.63 -15.36 -25.87
CA GLN A 157 -9.05 -15.12 -26.10
C GLN A 157 -9.31 -13.63 -25.96
N GLU A 158 -10.04 -13.06 -26.88
CA GLU A 158 -10.48 -11.66 -26.80
C GLU A 158 -11.35 -11.50 -25.55
N VAL A 159 -10.82 -10.79 -24.54
CA VAL A 159 -11.57 -10.48 -23.31
C VAL A 159 -12.37 -9.22 -23.58
N THR A 160 -13.64 -9.40 -23.89
CA THR A 160 -14.59 -8.30 -23.81
C THR A 160 -15.05 -8.16 -22.38
N VAL A 161 -14.73 -7.04 -21.74
CA VAL A 161 -15.32 -6.68 -20.45
C VAL A 161 -16.72 -6.17 -20.75
N ASP A 162 -17.73 -6.91 -20.29
CA ASP A 162 -19.12 -6.45 -20.35
C ASP A 162 -19.30 -5.40 -19.21
N VAL A 163 -19.39 -4.15 -19.61
CA VAL A 163 -19.66 -3.02 -18.71
C VAL A 163 -21.16 -2.67 -18.67
N THR A 164 -22.01 -3.51 -19.23
CA THR A 164 -23.47 -3.30 -19.26
C THR A 164 -24.00 -3.30 -17.82
N GLY A 165 -24.61 -2.19 -17.40
CA GLY A 165 -25.16 -2.04 -16.06
C GLY A 165 -24.21 -1.47 -15.01
N LEU A 166 -22.97 -1.13 -15.38
CA LEU A 166 -22.19 -0.19 -14.58
C LEU A 166 -22.81 1.20 -14.74
N PRO A 167 -22.85 2.00 -13.66
CA PRO A 167 -23.25 3.39 -13.79
C PRO A 167 -22.38 4.03 -14.88
N GLU A 168 -23.00 4.71 -15.83
CA GLU A 168 -22.24 5.62 -16.69
C GLU A 168 -21.45 6.55 -15.78
N GLU A 169 -20.20 6.86 -16.13
CA GLU A 169 -19.47 7.92 -15.47
C GLU A 169 -20.32 9.17 -15.58
N THR A 170 -21.06 9.44 -14.53
CA THR A 170 -21.80 10.67 -14.42
C THR A 170 -20.81 11.73 -13.96
N ASP A 171 -20.92 12.92 -14.52
CA ASP A 171 -20.12 14.08 -14.12
C ASP A 171 -20.15 14.33 -12.61
N GLU A 172 -21.15 13.78 -11.91
CA GLU A 172 -21.29 13.76 -10.45
C GLU A 172 -20.14 13.05 -9.71
N LEU A 173 -19.46 12.07 -10.32
CA LEU A 173 -18.27 11.42 -9.76
C LEU A 173 -16.99 12.26 -9.93
N ASN A 174 -17.03 13.23 -10.84
CA ASN A 174 -15.92 14.15 -11.08
C ASN A 174 -16.04 15.48 -10.31
N GLU A 175 -17.18 15.71 -9.65
CA GLU A 175 -17.46 16.92 -8.87
C GLU A 175 -17.44 16.70 -7.32
N GLN A 176 -17.05 15.51 -6.85
CA GLN A 176 -16.93 15.22 -5.42
C GLN A 176 -15.47 15.12 -4.97
#